data_eb5cbcc49daaab29c9947310306d8be4
#
_entry.id   eb5cbcc49daaab29c9947310306d8be4
#
_cell.length_a   1.000
_cell.length_b   1.000
_cell.length_c   1.000
_cell.angle_alpha   90.00
_cell.angle_beta   90.00
_cell.angle_gamma   90.00
#
_symmetry.space_group_name_H-M   'P 1'
#
loop_
_entity.id
_entity.type
_entity.pdbx_description
1 polymer ?
#
loop_
_entity_poly.entity_id
_entity_poly.type
_entity_poly.pdbx_seq_one_letter_code
_entity_poly.pdbx_strand_id
1 'polypeptide(L)'
;MKPAIKVLGVPDDINSSFMRGSSAAPPLIREALYSASSNLFSESGLNLDQEGVWDDLGDIEFTGEVAVENFKKIKTFVKDVLVADQKLVSLGGDHSVSWPILDAHLDKWDALDILHIDAHPDLYDSLLGNKLSHASPFARIMETGRASRLVQVGIRTLNKHQREQAEKFGVEIYQMKDLTKLSSLSFSKPVYCSIDIDALDPAYAPGVSHFEPGGLSTRQLIDCLNGFKGRLIGADIVEYNPKRDFHNLTAMVAAKLLKEVIARIYHDNN
;
A
#
# COMPACT_ATOMS: atom_id res chain seq x y z
N MET A 1 9.30 25.69 -5.67
CA MET A 1 7.90 25.19 -5.57
C MET A 1 7.85 24.18 -4.42
N LYS A 2 6.73 24.06 -3.71
CA LYS A 2 6.60 22.99 -2.71
C LYS A 2 6.50 21.64 -3.44
N PRO A 3 7.18 20.57 -2.96
CA PRO A 3 7.09 19.26 -3.57
C PRO A 3 5.64 18.78 -3.68
N ALA A 4 5.29 18.22 -4.84
CA ALA A 4 3.93 17.73 -5.09
C ALA A 4 3.65 16.38 -4.42
N ILE A 5 4.70 15.64 -4.02
CA ILE A 5 4.59 14.32 -3.38
C ILE A 5 4.95 14.43 -1.90
N LYS A 6 4.13 13.86 -1.05
CA LYS A 6 4.35 13.77 0.39
C LYS A 6 4.46 12.31 0.82
N VAL A 7 5.34 12.02 1.76
CA VAL A 7 5.46 10.73 2.43
C VAL A 7 4.98 10.88 3.86
N LEU A 8 4.13 9.98 4.32
CA LEU A 8 3.51 10.02 5.65
C LEU A 8 3.61 8.64 6.31
N GLY A 9 4.12 8.56 7.51
CA GLY A 9 4.05 7.34 8.31
C GLY A 9 2.71 7.24 9.04
N VAL A 10 2.13 6.03 9.01
CA VAL A 10 0.86 5.69 9.67
C VAL A 10 1.10 4.47 10.58
N PRO A 11 1.72 4.64 11.75
CA PRO A 11 2.19 3.58 12.64
C PRO A 11 1.04 2.98 13.49
N ASP A 12 0.04 2.39 12.83
CA ASP A 12 -1.09 1.72 13.50
C ASP A 12 -1.17 0.24 13.08
N ASP A 13 -1.20 -0.67 14.05
CA ASP A 13 -1.34 -2.12 13.82
C ASP A 13 -2.29 -2.78 14.83
N ILE A 14 -3.20 -1.98 15.39
CA ILE A 14 -4.13 -2.48 16.42
C ILE A 14 -5.17 -3.46 15.88
N ASN A 15 -5.36 -3.50 14.58
CA ASN A 15 -6.31 -4.39 13.89
C ASN A 15 -5.68 -5.66 13.32
N SER A 16 -4.38 -5.88 13.55
CA SER A 16 -3.68 -7.12 13.17
C SER A 16 -4.28 -8.32 13.89
N SER A 17 -4.58 -9.39 13.15
CA SER A 17 -5.23 -10.59 13.70
C SER A 17 -4.26 -11.61 14.29
N PHE A 18 -2.97 -11.52 14.00
CA PHE A 18 -1.95 -12.50 14.43
C PHE A 18 -0.79 -11.85 15.17
N MET A 19 0.11 -11.16 14.49
CA MET A 19 1.33 -10.63 15.09
C MET A 19 1.45 -9.12 14.84
N ARG A 20 1.28 -8.34 15.90
CA ARG A 20 1.54 -6.90 15.87
C ARG A 20 3.05 -6.62 15.79
N GLY A 21 3.41 -5.57 15.11
CA GLY A 21 4.80 -5.11 14.95
C GLY A 21 4.99 -4.16 13.77
N SER A 22 4.04 -4.17 12.80
CA SER A 22 4.12 -3.33 11.60
C SER A 22 3.97 -1.83 11.90
N SER A 23 3.42 -1.45 13.05
CA SER A 23 3.45 -0.05 13.51
C SER A 23 4.87 0.53 13.67
N ALA A 24 5.89 -0.30 13.83
CA ALA A 24 7.29 0.13 13.88
C ALA A 24 7.95 0.28 12.48
N ALA A 25 7.22 0.00 11.40
CA ALA A 25 7.76 -0.01 10.04
C ALA A 25 8.20 1.37 9.51
N PRO A 26 7.41 2.47 9.65
CA PRO A 26 7.72 3.72 8.97
C PRO A 26 9.11 4.28 9.23
N PRO A 27 9.61 4.41 10.48
CA PRO A 27 10.96 4.91 10.72
C PRO A 27 12.05 3.99 10.16
N LEU A 28 11.86 2.67 10.17
CA LEU A 28 12.85 1.71 9.68
C LEU A 28 12.93 1.69 8.15
N ILE A 29 11.82 1.93 7.45
CA ILE A 29 11.82 2.12 6.00
C ILE A 29 12.61 3.38 5.62
N ARG A 30 12.45 4.47 6.38
CA ARG A 30 13.24 5.71 6.18
C ARG A 30 14.71 5.50 6.47
N GLU A 31 15.05 4.80 7.55
CA GLU A 31 16.45 4.45 7.86
C GLU A 31 17.06 3.62 6.72
N ALA A 32 16.35 2.65 6.20
CA ALA A 32 16.80 1.85 5.07
C ALA A 32 16.95 2.68 3.77
N LEU A 33 16.07 3.64 3.52
CA LEU A 33 16.13 4.55 2.38
C LEU A 33 17.43 5.36 2.37
N TYR A 34 17.86 5.84 3.53
CA TYR A 34 19.10 6.63 3.71
C TYR A 34 20.32 5.79 4.11
N SER A 35 20.23 4.46 4.01
CA SER A 35 21.35 3.58 4.30
C SER A 35 22.54 3.86 3.40
N ALA A 36 23.73 3.85 3.97
CA ALA A 36 24.99 3.98 3.22
C ALA A 36 25.24 2.83 2.22
N SER A 37 24.46 1.73 2.30
CA SER A 37 24.52 0.61 1.36
C SER A 37 23.63 0.82 0.12
N SER A 38 22.89 1.93 0.04
CA SER A 38 21.97 2.25 -1.06
C SER A 38 22.23 3.66 -1.58
N ASN A 39 21.62 4.00 -2.71
CA ASN A 39 21.54 5.36 -3.23
C ASN A 39 20.08 5.80 -3.40
N LEU A 40 19.86 7.08 -3.62
CA LEU A 40 18.52 7.67 -3.73
C LEU A 40 17.99 7.73 -5.18
N PHE A 41 18.54 6.94 -6.10
CA PHE A 41 18.05 6.86 -7.46
C PHE A 41 17.01 5.73 -7.63
N SER A 42 15.92 6.05 -8.31
CA SER A 42 14.98 5.05 -8.84
C SER A 42 15.55 4.38 -10.09
N GLU A 43 14.92 3.32 -10.57
CA GLU A 43 15.30 2.66 -11.83
C GLU A 43 15.04 3.55 -13.06
N SER A 44 14.09 4.48 -12.98
CA SER A 44 13.85 5.48 -14.03
C SER A 44 14.91 6.58 -14.07
N GLY A 45 15.86 6.59 -13.13
CA GLY A 45 16.92 7.59 -13.04
C GLY A 45 16.54 8.86 -12.27
N LEU A 46 15.36 8.93 -11.65
CA LEU A 46 14.99 10.03 -10.79
C LEU A 46 15.83 9.99 -9.50
N ASN A 47 16.51 11.11 -9.20
CA ASN A 47 17.20 11.30 -7.93
C ASN A 47 16.23 11.86 -6.89
N LEU A 48 15.93 11.08 -5.86
CA LEU A 48 15.02 11.48 -4.77
C LEU A 48 15.62 12.54 -3.83
N ASP A 49 16.95 12.75 -3.88
CA ASP A 49 17.62 13.82 -3.11
C ASP A 49 17.49 15.20 -3.79
N GLN A 50 16.93 15.23 -4.99
CA GLN A 50 16.71 16.46 -5.71
C GLN A 50 15.59 17.28 -5.03
N GLU A 51 15.89 18.56 -4.75
CA GLU A 51 14.91 19.48 -4.18
C GLU A 51 13.63 19.54 -5.04
N GLY A 52 12.49 19.49 -4.38
CA GLY A 52 11.17 19.61 -5.04
C GLY A 52 10.58 18.30 -5.54
N VAL A 53 11.24 17.15 -5.39
CA VAL A 53 10.66 15.84 -5.75
C VAL A 53 9.63 15.39 -4.73
N TRP A 54 9.99 15.36 -3.47
CA TRP A 54 9.10 14.92 -2.38
C TRP A 54 9.48 15.54 -1.03
N ASP A 55 8.57 15.49 -0.06
CA ASP A 55 8.79 15.85 1.34
C ASP A 55 8.31 14.73 2.27
N ASP A 56 9.01 14.54 3.37
CA ASP A 56 8.59 13.69 4.48
C ASP A 56 7.80 14.50 5.51
N LEU A 57 6.58 14.03 5.82
CA LEU A 57 5.71 14.65 6.83
C LEU A 57 5.91 14.04 8.23
N GLY A 58 6.81 13.05 8.36
CA GLY A 58 6.94 12.28 9.59
C GLY A 58 5.79 11.29 9.79
N ASP A 59 5.54 10.93 11.05
CA ASP A 59 4.54 9.94 11.42
C ASP A 59 3.33 10.60 12.10
N ILE A 60 2.15 10.01 11.89
CA ILE A 60 0.96 10.37 12.68
C ILE A 60 1.18 9.87 14.12
N GLU A 61 1.04 10.77 15.08
CA GLU A 61 1.05 10.40 16.50
C GLU A 61 -0.32 9.90 16.95
N PHE A 62 -0.41 8.68 17.44
CA PHE A 62 -1.64 8.14 18.03
C PHE A 62 -1.58 8.24 19.57
N THR A 63 -2.69 8.69 20.18
CA THR A 63 -2.78 8.88 21.64
C THR A 63 -3.47 7.72 22.36
N GLY A 64 -3.90 6.69 21.63
CA GLY A 64 -4.60 5.53 22.18
C GLY A 64 -4.78 4.39 21.18
N GLU A 65 -5.32 3.28 21.65
CA GLU A 65 -5.59 2.07 20.85
C GLU A 65 -7.09 1.92 20.55
N VAL A 66 -7.71 2.97 20.00
CA VAL A 66 -9.12 2.94 19.59
C VAL A 66 -9.18 3.07 18.08
N ALA A 67 -9.42 1.95 17.38
CA ALA A 67 -9.37 1.87 15.91
C ALA A 67 -10.20 2.96 15.21
N VAL A 68 -11.42 3.20 15.66
CA VAL A 68 -12.31 4.19 15.05
C VAL A 68 -11.74 5.62 15.18
N GLU A 69 -11.12 5.94 16.31
CA GLU A 69 -10.50 7.25 16.54
C GLU A 69 -9.23 7.42 15.70
N ASN A 70 -8.39 6.37 15.65
CA ASN A 70 -7.20 6.35 14.82
C ASN A 70 -7.57 6.52 13.33
N PHE A 71 -8.57 5.79 12.84
CA PHE A 71 -9.04 5.88 11.47
C PHE A 71 -9.57 7.28 11.13
N LYS A 72 -10.31 7.89 12.05
CA LYS A 72 -10.78 9.27 11.88
C LYS A 72 -9.62 10.26 11.80
N LYS A 73 -8.59 10.08 12.64
CA LYS A 73 -7.39 10.91 12.63
C LYS A 73 -6.61 10.74 11.32
N ILE A 74 -6.40 9.48 10.86
CA ILE A 74 -5.74 9.19 9.58
C ILE A 74 -6.50 9.88 8.44
N LYS A 75 -7.82 9.64 8.33
CA LYS A 75 -8.63 10.25 7.27
C LYS A 75 -8.54 11.78 7.27
N THR A 76 -8.62 12.41 8.43
CA THR A 76 -8.55 13.88 8.54
C THR A 76 -7.19 14.39 8.07
N PHE A 77 -6.09 13.79 8.54
CA PHE A 77 -4.75 14.19 8.15
C PHE A 77 -4.52 14.05 6.64
N VAL A 78 -4.92 12.92 6.07
CA VAL A 78 -4.81 12.66 4.63
C VAL A 78 -5.64 13.66 3.82
N LYS A 79 -6.85 13.99 4.25
CA LYS A 79 -7.69 15.04 3.60
C LYS A 79 -6.98 16.38 3.57
N ASP A 80 -6.36 16.81 4.67
CA ASP A 80 -5.65 18.09 4.75
C ASP A 80 -4.46 18.13 3.77
N VAL A 81 -3.73 17.02 3.62
CA VAL A 81 -2.65 16.91 2.63
C VAL A 81 -3.23 17.01 1.21
N LEU A 82 -4.30 16.30 0.92
CA LEU A 82 -4.88 16.22 -0.42
C LEU A 82 -5.54 17.54 -0.89
N VAL A 83 -6.02 18.38 0.02
CA VAL A 83 -6.60 19.70 -0.31
C VAL A 83 -5.60 20.57 -1.07
N ALA A 84 -4.32 20.50 -0.75
CA ALA A 84 -3.26 21.27 -1.41
C ALA A 84 -2.88 20.76 -2.81
N ASP A 85 -3.66 19.86 -3.39
CA ASP A 85 -3.41 19.14 -4.67
C ASP A 85 -2.11 18.31 -4.66
N GLN A 86 -1.71 17.84 -3.48
CA GLN A 86 -0.55 17.00 -3.31
C GLN A 86 -0.90 15.52 -3.54
N LYS A 87 0.12 14.73 -3.85
CA LYS A 87 0.05 13.28 -3.92
C LYS A 87 0.64 12.70 -2.64
N LEU A 88 0.12 11.57 -2.20
CA LEU A 88 0.53 10.98 -0.93
C LEU A 88 1.03 9.55 -1.14
N VAL A 89 2.17 9.25 -0.52
CA VAL A 89 2.63 7.88 -0.29
C VAL A 89 2.63 7.64 1.22
N SER A 90 1.87 6.65 1.68
CA SER A 90 1.80 6.30 3.09
C SER A 90 2.68 5.10 3.39
N LEU A 91 3.45 5.17 4.46
CA LEU A 91 4.18 4.04 5.04
C LEU A 91 3.34 3.53 6.21
N GLY A 92 2.70 2.38 6.02
CA GLY A 92 1.72 1.90 6.98
C GLY A 92 2.28 1.05 8.09
N GLY A 93 1.39 0.76 9.00
CA GLY A 93 1.36 -0.34 9.93
C GLY A 93 0.72 -1.57 9.27
N ASP A 94 -0.37 -2.07 9.87
CA ASP A 94 -1.14 -3.17 9.27
C ASP A 94 -2.04 -2.66 8.11
N HIS A 95 -2.58 -3.59 7.30
CA HIS A 95 -3.34 -3.22 6.09
C HIS A 95 -4.65 -2.46 6.39
N SER A 96 -5.14 -2.47 7.63
CA SER A 96 -6.36 -1.75 7.99
C SER A 96 -6.26 -0.24 7.78
N VAL A 97 -5.03 0.33 7.83
CA VAL A 97 -4.79 1.76 7.64
C VAL A 97 -5.15 2.24 6.22
N SER A 98 -5.13 1.34 5.24
CA SER A 98 -5.48 1.67 3.85
C SER A 98 -6.95 2.07 3.70
N TRP A 99 -7.85 1.58 4.59
CA TRP A 99 -9.25 2.00 4.57
C TRP A 99 -9.43 3.51 4.77
N PRO A 100 -9.00 4.14 5.89
CA PRO A 100 -9.17 5.57 6.07
C PRO A 100 -8.36 6.43 5.09
N ILE A 101 -7.21 5.94 4.61
CA ILE A 101 -6.40 6.63 3.59
C ILE A 101 -7.16 6.69 2.26
N LEU A 102 -7.65 5.55 1.78
CA LEU A 102 -8.43 5.46 0.55
C LEU A 102 -9.77 6.20 0.66
N ASP A 103 -10.42 6.17 1.82
CA ASP A 103 -11.66 6.90 2.07
C ASP A 103 -11.46 8.42 1.92
N ALA A 104 -10.29 8.96 2.32
CA ALA A 104 -9.92 10.35 2.09
C ALA A 104 -9.64 10.64 0.59
N HIS A 105 -9.01 9.72 -0.13
CA HIS A 105 -8.81 9.86 -1.59
C HIS A 105 -10.15 9.83 -2.33
N LEU A 106 -11.07 8.95 -1.94
CA LEU A 106 -12.42 8.87 -2.50
C LEU A 106 -13.28 10.10 -2.20
N ASP A 107 -12.97 10.87 -1.16
CA ASP A 107 -13.60 12.18 -0.92
C ASP A 107 -13.10 13.25 -1.91
N LYS A 108 -11.89 13.11 -2.46
CA LYS A 108 -11.28 14.05 -3.41
C LYS A 108 -11.56 13.71 -4.87
N TRP A 109 -11.59 12.42 -5.21
CA TRP A 109 -11.67 11.94 -6.59
C TRP A 109 -13.04 11.33 -6.86
N ASP A 110 -13.82 11.91 -7.79
CA ASP A 110 -15.15 11.40 -8.17
C ASP A 110 -15.12 9.98 -8.73
N ALA A 111 -13.95 9.56 -9.26
CA ALA A 111 -13.72 8.22 -9.77
C ALA A 111 -12.25 7.85 -9.54
N LEU A 112 -12.02 6.73 -8.86
CA LEU A 112 -10.70 6.21 -8.51
C LEU A 112 -10.65 4.70 -8.78
N ASP A 113 -9.65 4.29 -9.56
CA ASP A 113 -9.31 2.88 -9.72
C ASP A 113 -8.27 2.48 -8.65
N ILE A 114 -8.36 1.27 -8.15
CA ILE A 114 -7.46 0.75 -7.11
C ILE A 114 -6.70 -0.45 -7.66
N LEU A 115 -5.38 -0.38 -7.57
CA LEU A 115 -4.48 -1.52 -7.77
C LEU A 115 -4.02 -1.99 -6.39
N HIS A 116 -4.38 -3.20 -6.01
CA HIS A 116 -4.00 -3.84 -4.76
C HIS A 116 -3.06 -5.01 -5.07
N ILE A 117 -1.84 -4.95 -4.53
CA ILE A 117 -0.80 -5.96 -4.73
C ILE A 117 -0.56 -6.65 -3.39
N ASP A 118 -0.92 -7.95 -3.28
CA ASP A 118 -1.03 -8.64 -2.00
C ASP A 118 -1.09 -10.17 -2.19
N ALA A 119 -0.77 -10.94 -1.17
CA ALA A 119 -1.07 -12.36 -1.08
C ALA A 119 -2.55 -12.64 -0.80
N HIS A 120 -3.20 -11.71 -0.09
CA HIS A 120 -4.54 -11.81 0.47
C HIS A 120 -5.52 -10.87 -0.26
N PRO A 121 -6.79 -11.24 -0.44
CA PRO A 121 -7.79 -10.33 -1.01
C PRO A 121 -8.24 -9.21 -0.06
N ASP A 122 -8.12 -9.40 1.24
CA ASP A 122 -8.56 -8.48 2.30
C ASP A 122 -10.01 -8.00 2.13
N LEU A 123 -10.86 -8.96 1.74
CA LEU A 123 -12.27 -8.77 1.42
C LEU A 123 -13.20 -9.38 2.48
N TYR A 124 -12.71 -9.71 3.68
CA TYR A 124 -13.62 -10.17 4.73
C TYR A 124 -14.61 -9.07 5.10
N ASP A 125 -15.91 -9.42 5.20
CA ASP A 125 -16.89 -8.52 5.79
C ASP A 125 -16.61 -8.29 7.27
N SER A 126 -16.03 -9.32 7.93
CA SER A 126 -15.59 -9.29 9.33
C SER A 126 -14.64 -10.46 9.56
N LEU A 127 -13.51 -10.23 10.19
CA LEU A 127 -12.60 -11.29 10.64
C LEU A 127 -12.63 -11.37 12.16
N LEU A 128 -13.00 -12.54 12.71
CA LEU A 128 -13.15 -12.77 14.17
C LEU A 128 -14.07 -11.73 14.85
N GLY A 129 -15.10 -11.27 14.15
CA GLY A 129 -16.03 -10.25 14.63
C GLY A 129 -15.56 -8.80 14.47
N ASN A 130 -14.33 -8.58 14.02
CA ASN A 130 -13.78 -7.24 13.76
C ASN A 130 -14.00 -6.85 12.28
N LYS A 131 -14.86 -5.85 12.04
CA LYS A 131 -15.09 -5.27 10.70
C LYS A 131 -13.96 -4.35 10.24
N LEU A 132 -13.13 -3.88 11.18
CA LEU A 132 -12.00 -3.01 10.92
C LEU A 132 -10.67 -3.77 10.87
N SER A 133 -10.73 -5.12 10.82
CA SER A 133 -9.55 -5.98 10.70
C SER A 133 -8.68 -5.59 9.50
N HIS A 134 -7.39 -5.81 9.61
CA HIS A 134 -6.44 -5.67 8.51
C HIS A 134 -6.81 -6.54 7.30
N ALA A 135 -7.59 -7.60 7.47
CA ALA A 135 -8.09 -8.46 6.39
C ALA A 135 -9.43 -7.97 5.77
N SER A 136 -9.85 -6.72 6.06
CA SER A 136 -11.17 -6.20 5.66
C SER A 136 -11.16 -4.82 4.97
N PRO A 137 -10.03 -4.13 4.76
CA PRO A 137 -10.05 -2.75 4.26
C PRO A 137 -10.73 -2.63 2.90
N PHE A 138 -10.49 -3.56 1.99
CA PHE A 138 -11.08 -3.50 0.65
C PHE A 138 -12.57 -3.86 0.64
N ALA A 139 -13.05 -4.68 1.57
CA ALA A 139 -14.49 -4.83 1.76
C ALA A 139 -15.14 -3.49 2.17
N ARG A 140 -14.54 -2.78 3.13
CA ARG A 140 -15.02 -1.45 3.58
C ARG A 140 -15.01 -0.44 2.43
N ILE A 141 -13.94 -0.43 1.62
CA ILE A 141 -13.83 0.47 0.47
C ILE A 141 -14.94 0.18 -0.55
N MET A 142 -15.11 -1.08 -0.93
CA MET A 142 -16.09 -1.48 -1.96
C MET A 142 -17.54 -1.29 -1.49
N GLU A 143 -17.81 -1.45 -0.20
CA GLU A 143 -19.13 -1.16 0.39
C GLU A 143 -19.57 0.30 0.22
N THR A 144 -18.62 1.24 0.07
CA THR A 144 -18.96 2.65 -0.17
C THR A 144 -19.57 2.91 -1.55
N GLY A 145 -19.33 2.01 -2.51
CA GLY A 145 -19.73 2.18 -3.92
C GLY A 145 -19.00 3.33 -4.64
N ARG A 146 -17.95 3.92 -4.05
CA ARG A 146 -17.23 5.08 -4.61
C ARG A 146 -15.98 4.71 -5.43
N ALA A 147 -15.36 3.56 -5.16
CA ALA A 147 -14.28 3.05 -6.00
C ALA A 147 -14.84 2.60 -7.35
N SER A 148 -14.22 3.03 -8.45
CA SER A 148 -14.67 2.69 -9.80
C SER A 148 -14.30 1.26 -10.18
N ARG A 149 -13.14 0.79 -9.71
CA ARG A 149 -12.59 -0.52 -10.02
C ARG A 149 -11.59 -0.93 -8.95
N LEU A 150 -11.61 -2.21 -8.55
CA LEU A 150 -10.59 -2.83 -7.72
C LEU A 150 -9.96 -3.98 -8.47
N VAL A 151 -8.65 -3.91 -8.70
CA VAL A 151 -7.84 -4.95 -9.31
C VAL A 151 -6.85 -5.46 -8.27
N GLN A 152 -6.85 -6.76 -8.02
CA GLN A 152 -5.98 -7.42 -7.05
C GLN A 152 -4.98 -8.33 -7.76
N VAL A 153 -3.69 -8.21 -7.41
CA VAL A 153 -2.57 -8.92 -8.05
C VAL A 153 -1.73 -9.62 -7.00
N GLY A 154 -1.33 -10.86 -7.28
CA GLY A 154 -0.48 -11.65 -6.37
C GLY A 154 -1.25 -12.60 -5.46
N ILE A 155 -2.58 -12.54 -5.51
CA ILE A 155 -3.46 -13.29 -4.63
C ILE A 155 -3.21 -14.80 -4.71
N ARG A 156 -3.06 -15.46 -3.54
CA ARG A 156 -2.84 -16.90 -3.46
C ARG A 156 -3.55 -17.59 -2.28
N THR A 157 -4.31 -16.81 -1.49
CA THR A 157 -5.03 -17.30 -0.30
C THR A 157 -6.55 -17.18 -0.41
N LEU A 158 -7.08 -17.09 -1.62
CA LEU A 158 -8.49 -16.84 -1.89
C LEU A 158 -9.39 -18.00 -1.41
N ASN A 159 -10.07 -17.84 -0.30
CA ASN A 159 -11.05 -18.78 0.23
C ASN A 159 -12.47 -18.54 -0.35
N LYS A 160 -13.44 -19.40 0.04
CA LYS A 160 -14.81 -19.32 -0.46
C LYS A 160 -15.46 -18.00 -0.14
N HIS A 161 -15.39 -17.54 1.12
CA HIS A 161 -16.01 -16.28 1.55
C HIS A 161 -15.47 -15.08 0.78
N GLN A 162 -14.15 -14.97 0.66
CA GLN A 162 -13.53 -13.86 -0.06
C GLN A 162 -13.82 -13.92 -1.57
N ARG A 163 -14.01 -15.11 -2.15
CA ARG A 163 -14.46 -15.26 -3.55
C ARG A 163 -15.89 -14.72 -3.73
N GLU A 164 -16.81 -15.06 -2.82
CA GLU A 164 -18.17 -14.55 -2.83
C GLU A 164 -18.21 -13.02 -2.68
N GLN A 165 -17.36 -12.44 -1.84
CA GLN A 165 -17.20 -10.99 -1.71
C GLN A 165 -16.63 -10.36 -2.99
N ALA A 166 -15.64 -10.99 -3.61
CA ALA A 166 -15.08 -10.51 -4.87
C ALA A 166 -16.13 -10.50 -6.00
N GLU A 167 -16.93 -11.54 -6.09
CA GLU A 167 -18.04 -11.62 -7.05
C GLU A 167 -19.10 -10.54 -6.76
N LYS A 168 -19.48 -10.38 -5.50
CA LYS A 168 -20.45 -9.35 -5.05
C LYS A 168 -20.03 -7.93 -5.45
N PHE A 169 -18.74 -7.62 -5.33
CA PHE A 169 -18.20 -6.28 -5.58
C PHE A 169 -17.62 -6.10 -7.00
N GLY A 170 -17.60 -7.15 -7.82
CA GLY A 170 -17.01 -7.10 -9.16
C GLY A 170 -15.49 -6.91 -9.15
N VAL A 171 -14.80 -7.47 -8.14
CA VAL A 171 -13.34 -7.34 -7.99
C VAL A 171 -12.62 -8.22 -9.01
N GLU A 172 -11.64 -7.65 -9.71
CA GLU A 172 -10.80 -8.39 -10.65
C GLU A 172 -9.58 -8.97 -9.92
N ILE A 173 -9.47 -10.30 -9.86
CA ILE A 173 -8.39 -10.98 -9.14
C ILE A 173 -7.46 -11.70 -10.10
N TYR A 174 -6.19 -11.29 -10.11
CA TYR A 174 -5.08 -11.96 -10.79
C TYR A 174 -4.29 -12.78 -9.77
N GLN A 175 -4.58 -14.08 -9.70
CA GLN A 175 -3.89 -14.99 -8.80
C GLN A 175 -2.45 -15.25 -9.28
N MET A 176 -1.54 -15.59 -8.35
CA MET A 176 -0.14 -15.91 -8.68
C MET A 176 0.02 -16.93 -9.84
N LYS A 177 -0.84 -17.94 -9.91
CA LYS A 177 -0.85 -18.92 -11.02
C LYS A 177 -1.23 -18.36 -12.39
N ASP A 178 -1.80 -17.13 -12.42
CA ASP A 178 -2.34 -16.48 -13.63
C ASP A 178 -1.56 -15.22 -14.03
N LEU A 179 -0.38 -14.97 -13.44
CA LEU A 179 0.40 -13.72 -13.60
C LEU A 179 0.81 -13.40 -15.06
N THR A 180 0.89 -14.40 -15.93
CA THR A 180 1.18 -14.18 -17.37
C THR A 180 0.15 -13.31 -18.07
N LYS A 181 -1.01 -13.05 -17.43
CA LYS A 181 -2.09 -12.20 -17.95
C LYS A 181 -1.92 -10.71 -17.57
N LEU A 182 -0.91 -10.36 -16.75
CA LEU A 182 -0.71 -8.98 -16.26
C LEU A 182 -0.17 -8.00 -17.30
N SER A 183 0.38 -8.45 -18.40
CA SER A 183 1.07 -7.62 -19.40
C SER A 183 0.20 -6.56 -20.10
N SER A 184 -1.09 -6.45 -19.75
CA SER A 184 -2.05 -5.53 -20.38
C SER A 184 -2.91 -4.74 -19.38
N LEU A 185 -2.53 -4.67 -18.10
CA LEU A 185 -3.29 -3.87 -17.14
C LEU A 185 -3.35 -2.40 -17.58
N SER A 186 -4.57 -1.90 -17.72
CA SER A 186 -4.82 -0.51 -18.10
C SER A 186 -5.96 0.05 -17.27
N PHE A 187 -5.78 1.27 -16.78
CA PHE A 187 -6.74 2.01 -15.97
C PHE A 187 -7.13 3.30 -16.69
N SER A 188 -8.41 3.62 -16.71
CA SER A 188 -8.93 4.82 -17.36
C SER A 188 -9.14 5.98 -16.38
N LYS A 189 -9.13 5.69 -15.09
CA LYS A 189 -9.27 6.67 -14.01
C LYS A 189 -7.93 6.83 -13.29
N PRO A 190 -7.75 7.88 -12.46
CA PRO A 190 -6.62 7.96 -11.53
C PRO A 190 -6.50 6.68 -10.72
N VAL A 191 -5.26 6.24 -10.48
CA VAL A 191 -4.97 4.97 -9.78
C VAL A 191 -4.40 5.26 -8.41
N TYR A 192 -4.92 4.59 -7.40
CA TYR A 192 -4.27 4.41 -6.11
C TYR A 192 -3.69 3.00 -6.03
N CYS A 193 -2.43 2.86 -5.59
CA CYS A 193 -1.77 1.57 -5.45
C CYS A 193 -1.56 1.23 -3.97
N SER A 194 -2.18 0.15 -3.49
CA SER A 194 -1.91 -0.41 -2.16
C SER A 194 -0.98 -1.61 -2.31
N ILE A 195 0.15 -1.58 -1.61
CA ILE A 195 1.19 -2.60 -1.67
C ILE A 195 1.35 -3.22 -0.29
N ASP A 196 0.86 -4.44 -0.14
CA ASP A 196 1.23 -5.30 0.98
C ASP A 196 2.58 -5.95 0.71
N ILE A 197 3.50 -5.86 1.67
CA ILE A 197 4.84 -6.46 1.55
C ILE A 197 4.76 -7.99 1.45
N ASP A 198 3.71 -8.61 1.99
CA ASP A 198 3.53 -10.06 1.91
C ASP A 198 3.08 -10.57 0.52
N ALA A 199 2.77 -9.66 -0.41
CA ALA A 199 2.66 -9.99 -1.83
C ALA A 199 3.93 -10.68 -2.36
N LEU A 200 5.08 -10.28 -1.81
CA LEU A 200 6.37 -10.90 -2.11
C LEU A 200 6.45 -12.30 -1.49
N ASP A 201 7.21 -13.16 -2.14
CA ASP A 201 7.59 -14.44 -1.53
C ASP A 201 8.44 -14.17 -0.27
N PRO A 202 8.25 -14.91 0.83
CA PRO A 202 9.07 -14.77 2.05
C PRO A 202 10.58 -14.92 1.83
N ALA A 203 11.01 -15.50 0.70
CA ALA A 203 12.42 -15.54 0.31
C ALA A 203 12.97 -14.16 -0.07
N TYR A 204 12.13 -13.21 -0.48
CA TYR A 204 12.51 -11.83 -0.82
C TYR A 204 12.19 -10.86 0.30
N ALA A 205 11.12 -11.10 1.06
CA ALA A 205 10.65 -10.22 2.12
C ALA A 205 10.18 -11.04 3.34
N PRO A 206 11.11 -11.54 4.18
CA PRO A 206 10.76 -12.33 5.36
C PRO A 206 10.13 -11.50 6.50
N GLY A 207 10.26 -10.18 6.50
CA GLY A 207 9.76 -9.29 7.53
C GLY A 207 8.27 -9.00 7.40
N VAL A 208 7.42 -10.04 7.44
CA VAL A 208 5.95 -9.92 7.40
C VAL A 208 5.31 -10.80 8.45
N SER A 209 4.12 -10.44 8.92
CA SER A 209 3.39 -11.21 9.93
C SER A 209 2.87 -12.54 9.39
N HIS A 210 2.36 -12.55 8.15
CA HIS A 210 1.81 -13.72 7.47
C HIS A 210 2.75 -14.17 6.35
N PHE A 211 3.23 -15.41 6.44
CA PHE A 211 4.05 -16.00 5.39
C PHE A 211 3.19 -16.78 4.42
N GLU A 212 3.18 -16.34 3.17
CA GLU A 212 2.52 -17.05 2.08
C GLU A 212 3.53 -17.36 0.96
N PRO A 213 4.18 -18.52 0.98
CA PRO A 213 5.14 -18.94 -0.04
C PRO A 213 4.50 -19.04 -1.44
N GLY A 214 5.31 -18.85 -2.48
CA GLY A 214 4.86 -18.85 -3.87
C GLY A 214 4.45 -17.45 -4.35
N GLY A 215 4.98 -16.39 -3.71
CA GLY A 215 4.70 -14.99 -4.01
C GLY A 215 5.52 -14.41 -5.15
N LEU A 216 5.39 -13.09 -5.32
CA LEU A 216 6.15 -12.31 -6.28
C LEU A 216 7.63 -12.24 -5.88
N SER A 217 8.50 -12.18 -6.86
CA SER A 217 9.83 -11.61 -6.66
C SER A 217 9.74 -10.08 -6.56
N THR A 218 10.72 -9.44 -5.93
CA THR A 218 10.82 -7.97 -5.91
C THR A 218 10.81 -7.40 -7.33
N ARG A 219 11.48 -8.07 -8.30
CA ARG A 219 11.49 -7.66 -9.70
C ARG A 219 10.09 -7.68 -10.32
N GLN A 220 9.32 -8.75 -10.12
CA GLN A 220 7.97 -8.85 -10.65
C GLN A 220 7.03 -7.78 -10.07
N LEU A 221 7.19 -7.42 -8.78
CA LEU A 221 6.40 -6.36 -8.18
C LEU A 221 6.75 -4.99 -8.79
N ILE A 222 8.04 -4.67 -8.94
CA ILE A 222 8.50 -3.43 -9.59
C ILE A 222 8.02 -3.37 -11.05
N ASP A 223 8.09 -4.49 -11.77
CA ASP A 223 7.63 -4.57 -13.16
C ASP A 223 6.10 -4.39 -13.25
N CYS A 224 5.34 -4.92 -12.28
CA CYS A 224 3.90 -4.69 -12.17
C CYS A 224 3.60 -3.19 -11.92
N LEU A 225 4.29 -2.57 -10.96
CA LEU A 225 4.14 -1.15 -10.62
C LEU A 225 4.43 -0.24 -11.82
N ASN A 226 5.46 -0.54 -12.59
CA ASN A 226 5.89 0.27 -13.73
C ASN A 226 5.20 -0.11 -15.05
N GLY A 227 4.60 -1.30 -15.15
CA GLY A 227 4.06 -1.85 -16.40
C GLY A 227 2.61 -1.51 -16.68
N PHE A 228 1.79 -1.17 -15.69
CA PHE A 228 0.40 -0.82 -15.95
C PHE A 228 0.26 0.54 -16.64
N LYS A 229 -0.76 0.69 -17.51
CA LYS A 229 -1.12 1.97 -18.12
C LYS A 229 -2.15 2.67 -17.24
N GLY A 230 -1.85 3.89 -16.81
CA GLY A 230 -2.71 4.70 -15.94
C GLY A 230 -1.90 5.70 -15.14
N ARG A 231 -2.54 6.70 -14.59
CA ARG A 231 -1.92 7.77 -13.80
C ARG A 231 -1.96 7.44 -12.31
N LEU A 232 -0.81 7.14 -11.71
CA LEU A 232 -0.69 6.90 -10.28
C LEU A 232 -0.77 8.23 -9.51
N ILE A 233 -1.68 8.32 -8.54
CA ILE A 233 -1.92 9.57 -7.77
C ILE A 233 -1.67 9.42 -6.27
N GLY A 234 -1.44 8.22 -5.79
CA GLY A 234 -1.16 7.91 -4.40
C GLY A 234 -0.89 6.43 -4.21
N ALA A 235 -0.25 6.10 -3.10
CA ALA A 235 0.02 4.71 -2.74
C ALA A 235 0.16 4.54 -1.23
N ASP A 236 0.08 3.29 -0.77
CA ASP A 236 0.60 2.89 0.53
C ASP A 236 1.50 1.64 0.41
N ILE A 237 2.38 1.48 1.40
CA ILE A 237 3.24 0.31 1.60
C ILE A 237 3.01 -0.14 3.04
N VAL A 238 2.44 -1.35 3.21
CA VAL A 238 1.92 -1.84 4.50
C VAL A 238 2.48 -3.22 4.86
N GLU A 239 2.18 -3.69 6.08
CA GLU A 239 2.47 -5.04 6.63
C GLU A 239 3.96 -5.39 6.75
N TYR A 240 4.90 -4.46 6.51
CA TYR A 240 6.28 -4.71 6.94
C TYR A 240 6.33 -4.87 8.47
N ASN A 241 6.74 -6.04 8.94
CA ASN A 241 6.89 -6.32 10.37
C ASN A 241 8.38 -6.51 10.74
N PRO A 242 9.02 -5.50 11.36
CA PRO A 242 10.44 -5.56 11.73
C PRO A 242 10.80 -6.69 12.68
N LYS A 243 9.85 -7.20 13.48
CA LYS A 243 10.09 -8.30 14.42
C LYS A 243 10.45 -9.61 13.74
N ARG A 244 10.13 -9.74 12.45
CA ARG A 244 10.41 -10.91 11.63
C ARG A 244 11.46 -10.66 10.57
N ASP A 245 11.94 -9.44 10.46
CA ASP A 245 12.93 -9.09 9.46
C ASP A 245 14.31 -9.65 9.82
N PHE A 246 15.06 -9.98 8.80
CA PHE A 246 16.41 -10.53 8.91
C PHE A 246 17.41 -9.56 8.30
N HIS A 247 18.29 -9.00 9.13
CA HIS A 247 19.30 -8.01 8.70
C HIS A 247 18.72 -6.82 7.89
N ASN A 248 17.52 -6.37 8.22
CA ASN A 248 16.82 -5.29 7.54
C ASN A 248 16.57 -5.55 6.03
N LEU A 249 16.55 -6.82 5.60
CA LEU A 249 16.34 -7.17 4.20
C LEU A 249 15.01 -6.64 3.69
N THR A 250 13.93 -6.84 4.46
CA THR A 250 12.59 -6.39 4.09
C THR A 250 12.48 -4.86 4.16
N ALA A 251 13.13 -4.23 5.14
CA ALA A 251 13.22 -2.76 5.20
C ALA A 251 13.84 -2.19 3.91
N MET A 252 14.94 -2.81 3.42
CA MET A 252 15.60 -2.40 2.17
C MET A 252 14.70 -2.62 0.95
N VAL A 253 13.90 -3.69 0.93
CA VAL A 253 12.90 -3.93 -0.12
C VAL A 253 11.82 -2.87 -0.08
N ALA A 254 11.25 -2.56 1.10
CA ALA A 254 10.23 -1.53 1.26
C ALA A 254 10.75 -0.14 0.87
N ALA A 255 12.00 0.19 1.24
CA ALA A 255 12.67 1.44 0.81
C ALA A 255 12.88 1.49 -0.70
N LYS A 256 13.21 0.36 -1.35
CA LYS A 256 13.29 0.26 -2.81
C LYS A 256 11.93 0.51 -3.45
N LEU A 257 10.86 -0.10 -2.94
CA LEU A 257 9.51 0.13 -3.44
C LEU A 257 9.07 1.58 -3.26
N LEU A 258 9.39 2.20 -2.12
CA LEU A 258 9.13 3.64 -1.89
C LEU A 258 9.78 4.52 -2.97
N LYS A 259 11.05 4.25 -3.34
CA LYS A 259 11.72 4.97 -4.43
C LYS A 259 10.99 4.84 -5.76
N GLU A 260 10.59 3.64 -6.11
CA GLU A 260 9.91 3.36 -7.38
C GLU A 260 8.50 3.97 -7.42
N VAL A 261 7.74 3.92 -6.30
CA VAL A 261 6.43 4.55 -6.18
C VAL A 261 6.52 6.07 -6.32
N ILE A 262 7.46 6.72 -5.61
CA ILE A 262 7.66 8.18 -5.73
C ILE A 262 8.02 8.54 -7.17
N ALA A 263 8.94 7.80 -7.80
CA ALA A 263 9.35 8.06 -9.17
C ALA A 263 8.19 7.88 -10.15
N ARG A 264 7.36 6.85 -9.99
CA ARG A 264 6.19 6.62 -10.82
C ARG A 264 5.18 7.75 -10.68
N ILE A 265 4.84 8.17 -9.45
CA ILE A 265 3.94 9.30 -9.22
C ILE A 265 4.53 10.59 -9.82
N TYR A 266 5.84 10.81 -9.68
CA TYR A 266 6.51 11.98 -10.23
C TYR A 266 6.36 12.04 -11.75
N HIS A 267 6.64 10.95 -12.45
CA HIS A 267 6.55 10.91 -13.93
C HIS A 267 5.12 10.96 -14.45
N ASP A 268 4.15 10.43 -13.72
CA ASP A 268 2.74 10.43 -14.14
C ASP A 268 2.06 11.80 -13.94
N ASN A 269 2.67 12.72 -13.18
CA ASN A 269 2.06 13.99 -12.78
C ASN A 269 2.88 15.23 -13.16
N ASN A 270 4.01 15.05 -13.84
CA ASN A 270 4.82 16.10 -14.44
C ASN A 270 5.05 15.83 -15.93
#